data_535b7c502fff865736c87b8c45c840d0
#
_entry.id   535b7c502fff865736c87b8c45c840d0
#
_cell.length_a   1.000
_cell.length_b   1.000
_cell.length_c   1.000
_cell.angle_alpha   90.00
_cell.angle_beta   90.00
_cell.angle_gamma   90.00
#
_symmetry.space_group_name_H-M   'P 1'
#
loop_
_entity.id
_entity.type
_entity.pdbx_description
1 polymer ?
#
loop_
_entity_poly.entity_id
_entity_poly.type
_entity_poly.pdbx_seq_one_letter_code
_entity_poly.pdbx_strand_id
1 'polypeptide(L)'
;MHRQLFGCIPVSYGCARANNKIILSLVCPNFLLATNTQRSIRLLRTMAPLSSASQKAIERLREYVPPPTNYYSVPLTRQASVLLLLFADKRGDLRVILTIRANTLKSSDSTSETPFETARREAHEEIGLPNIDQSFPPPFRVEHLCELPANLARTELVVRPCVALLHSYDEVTGEDADPEEAFMPQLDAKEVAAVFTAPFHNFLKMHDEPRGEEGEQLPGSPEDWYEGSWTNWNTTWWRMHHFFVPITNQTVTKPRRKSQEQDAAIAQLEEDEISMGLERYRVFGMTARILVDAARVAYGEDPEFEHNSHFGDEDMIGRLKRLGRFSSVKNPDDPLTQEVFEKASKLS
;
A
#
# COMPACT_ATOMS: atom_id res chain seq x y z
N MET A 1 -26.33 7.19 -24.31
CA MET A 1 -26.32 8.24 -23.27
C MET A 1 -26.98 7.70 -22.03
N HIS A 2 -26.22 7.14 -21.11
CA HIS A 2 -26.60 6.98 -19.70
C HIS A 2 -25.30 6.73 -18.92
N ARG A 3 -24.80 7.80 -18.35
CA ARG A 3 -23.73 7.75 -17.34
C ARG A 3 -24.37 7.32 -16.03
N GLN A 4 -24.08 6.13 -15.55
CA GLN A 4 -24.33 5.79 -14.15
C GLN A 4 -23.13 6.23 -13.31
N LEU A 5 -23.33 7.32 -12.62
CA LEU A 5 -22.52 7.78 -11.50
C LEU A 5 -22.82 6.84 -10.31
N PHE A 6 -21.80 6.14 -9.83
CA PHE A 6 -21.90 5.47 -8.54
C PHE A 6 -21.77 6.55 -7.46
N GLY A 7 -22.91 6.91 -6.89
CA GLY A 7 -22.98 7.84 -5.79
C GLY A 7 -22.41 7.23 -4.50
N CYS A 8 -21.56 8.00 -3.82
CA CYS A 8 -21.24 7.79 -2.43
C CYS A 8 -22.50 8.02 -1.59
N ILE A 9 -22.82 7.08 -0.70
CA ILE A 9 -23.86 7.26 0.30
C ILE A 9 -23.27 8.09 1.44
N PRO A 10 -23.82 9.28 1.78
CA PRO A 10 -23.32 10.06 2.90
C PRO A 10 -23.83 9.46 4.22
N VAL A 11 -22.93 9.11 5.09
CA VAL A 11 -23.25 8.83 6.52
C VAL A 11 -23.20 10.17 7.25
N SER A 12 -24.33 10.58 7.77
CA SER A 12 -24.48 11.82 8.56
C SER A 12 -23.96 11.58 9.98
N TYR A 13 -22.98 12.37 10.41
CA TYR A 13 -22.59 12.48 11.81
C TYR A 13 -22.86 13.87 12.36
N GLY A 14 -23.43 13.87 13.56
CA GLY A 14 -23.88 15.04 14.26
C GLY A 14 -22.75 15.92 14.77
N CYS A 15 -22.98 17.21 14.66
CA CYS A 15 -22.12 18.31 15.06
C CYS A 15 -22.23 18.57 16.57
N ALA A 16 -21.10 18.64 17.26
CA ALA A 16 -20.99 19.26 18.58
C ALA A 16 -20.01 20.45 18.54
N ARG A 17 -20.55 21.64 18.76
CA ARG A 17 -19.80 22.92 18.87
C ARG A 17 -19.08 23.00 20.21
N ALA A 18 -17.86 23.54 20.22
CA ALA A 18 -17.33 24.25 21.37
C ALA A 18 -16.42 25.41 20.95
N ASN A 19 -16.65 26.53 21.64
CA ASN A 19 -16.23 27.90 21.33
C ASN A 19 -14.77 28.23 21.64
N ASN A 20 -14.23 29.11 20.81
CA ASN A 20 -12.99 29.89 20.94
C ASN A 20 -12.94 30.78 22.18
N LYS A 21 -11.77 30.96 22.77
CA LYS A 21 -11.29 32.27 23.29
C LYS A 21 -9.75 32.37 23.20
N ILE A 22 -9.33 33.37 22.44
CA ILE A 22 -7.97 33.90 22.33
C ILE A 22 -7.70 34.79 23.52
N ILE A 23 -6.52 34.67 24.16
CA ILE A 23 -5.93 35.75 24.96
C ILE A 23 -4.44 35.85 24.63
N LEU A 24 -4.09 37.03 24.06
CA LEU A 24 -2.70 37.50 23.93
C LEU A 24 -2.26 38.11 25.27
N SER A 25 -1.01 37.88 25.67
CA SER A 25 -0.25 38.86 26.43
C SER A 25 1.24 38.78 26.16
N LEU A 26 1.78 39.90 25.69
CA LEU A 26 3.19 40.22 25.59
C LEU A 26 3.76 40.53 26.98
N VAL A 27 5.02 40.13 27.25
CA VAL A 27 6.04 40.97 27.91
C VAL A 27 7.42 40.33 27.75
N CYS A 28 8.38 41.05 27.17
CA CYS A 28 9.86 40.91 27.29
C CYS A 28 10.36 42.00 28.28
N PRO A 29 11.66 42.09 28.63
CA PRO A 29 12.81 41.18 28.64
C PRO A 29 13.62 41.19 29.96
N ASN A 30 14.59 40.32 30.16
CA ASN A 30 15.96 40.73 30.58
C ASN A 30 16.94 39.56 30.73
N PHE A 31 18.06 39.75 30.12
CA PHE A 31 19.40 39.21 30.29
C PHE A 31 19.72 38.46 31.59
N LEU A 32 20.31 37.26 31.43
CA LEU A 32 21.51 36.85 32.16
C LEU A 32 22.16 35.65 31.43
N LEU A 33 23.40 35.83 31.00
CA LEU A 33 24.32 34.83 30.49
C LEU A 33 24.57 33.75 31.54
N ALA A 34 24.21 32.54 31.28
CA ALA A 34 24.75 31.37 31.90
C ALA A 34 25.10 30.36 30.81
N THR A 35 26.38 30.24 30.53
CA THR A 35 26.98 29.19 29.68
C THR A 35 26.68 27.83 30.32
N ASN A 36 25.63 27.17 29.89
CA ASN A 36 25.41 25.77 30.18
C ASN A 36 25.46 25.01 28.88
N THR A 37 26.62 24.51 28.54
CA THR A 37 26.86 23.52 27.49
C THR A 37 26.21 22.21 27.93
N GLN A 38 24.92 22.15 27.97
CA GLN A 38 24.21 20.88 27.89
C GLN A 38 24.33 20.40 26.44
N ARG A 39 25.39 19.65 26.18
CA ARG A 39 25.39 18.68 25.11
C ARG A 39 24.13 17.82 25.33
N SER A 40 23.09 18.12 24.59
CA SER A 40 22.01 17.17 24.34
C SER A 40 22.69 15.94 23.73
N ILE A 41 22.95 14.97 24.56
CA ILE A 41 23.15 13.60 24.10
C ILE A 41 21.82 13.25 23.47
N ARG A 42 21.67 13.49 22.15
CA ARG A 42 20.73 12.75 21.36
C ARG A 42 21.11 11.29 21.61
N LEU A 43 20.34 10.62 22.44
CA LEU A 43 20.30 9.17 22.42
C LEU A 43 20.01 8.83 20.97
N LEU A 44 21.04 8.43 20.24
CA LEU A 44 20.89 7.74 18.98
C LEU A 44 20.01 6.53 19.33
N ARG A 45 18.72 6.65 19.05
CA ARG A 45 17.82 5.52 19.10
C ARG A 45 18.30 4.62 17.97
N THR A 46 19.11 3.63 18.28
CA THR A 46 19.40 2.55 17.35
C THR A 46 18.09 1.92 16.94
N MET A 47 17.89 1.72 15.64
CA MET A 47 16.74 0.99 15.15
C MET A 47 16.69 -0.37 15.83
N ALA A 48 15.53 -0.76 16.33
CA ALA A 48 15.35 -2.08 16.88
C ALA A 48 15.58 -3.11 15.76
N PRO A 49 16.29 -4.23 16.05
CA PRO A 49 16.28 -5.35 15.12
C PRO A 49 14.83 -5.76 14.86
N LEU A 50 14.61 -6.44 13.72
CA LEU A 50 13.28 -7.02 13.43
C LEU A 50 12.74 -7.73 14.67
N SER A 51 11.49 -7.49 15.01
CA SER A 51 10.78 -8.27 16.02
C SER A 51 10.81 -9.75 15.66
N SER A 52 10.70 -10.64 16.64
CA SER A 52 10.73 -12.09 16.34
C SER A 52 9.60 -12.52 15.39
N ALA A 53 8.46 -11.85 15.42
CA ALA A 53 7.36 -12.09 14.50
C ALA A 53 7.71 -11.60 13.09
N SER A 54 8.27 -10.40 12.98
CA SER A 54 8.73 -9.83 11.70
C SER A 54 9.84 -10.64 11.06
N GLN A 55 10.81 -11.10 11.85
CA GLN A 55 11.89 -11.96 11.34
C GLN A 55 11.34 -13.25 10.73
N LYS A 56 10.44 -13.95 11.43
CA LYS A 56 9.78 -15.17 10.92
C LYS A 56 8.94 -14.87 9.68
N ALA A 57 8.28 -13.72 9.62
CA ALA A 57 7.49 -13.31 8.47
C ALA A 57 8.38 -13.11 7.23
N ILE A 58 9.52 -12.45 7.37
CA ILE A 58 10.49 -12.26 6.28
C ILE A 58 11.11 -13.59 5.85
N GLU A 59 11.46 -14.48 6.80
CA GLU A 59 11.96 -15.82 6.49
C GLU A 59 10.95 -16.61 5.65
N ARG A 60 9.66 -16.62 6.04
CA ARG A 60 8.60 -17.29 5.26
C ARG A 60 8.43 -16.70 3.86
N LEU A 61 8.51 -15.37 3.74
CA LEU A 61 8.45 -14.73 2.42
C LEU A 61 9.63 -15.11 1.53
N ARG A 62 10.86 -15.20 2.07
CA ARG A 62 12.04 -15.66 1.34
C ARG A 62 11.94 -17.12 0.89
N GLU A 63 11.32 -17.96 1.72
CA GLU A 63 11.14 -19.38 1.45
C GLU A 63 9.91 -19.68 0.58
N TYR A 64 9.05 -18.68 0.37
CA TYR A 64 7.81 -18.87 -0.37
C TYR A 64 8.07 -19.20 -1.84
N VAL A 65 7.58 -20.36 -2.27
CA VAL A 65 7.61 -20.78 -3.66
C VAL A 65 6.20 -20.63 -4.25
N PRO A 66 5.98 -19.67 -5.15
CA PRO A 66 4.66 -19.50 -5.75
C PRO A 66 4.31 -20.69 -6.66
N PRO A 67 3.00 -20.99 -6.81
CA PRO A 67 2.57 -21.98 -7.78
C PRO A 67 2.91 -21.53 -9.21
N PRO A 68 2.87 -22.46 -10.20
CA PRO A 68 3.05 -22.09 -11.61
C PRO A 68 2.15 -20.94 -12.03
N THR A 69 2.72 -20.00 -12.78
CA THR A 69 2.01 -18.77 -13.15
C THR A 69 1.65 -18.72 -14.64
N ASN A 70 0.49 -18.17 -14.93
CA ASN A 70 0.05 -17.82 -16.27
C ASN A 70 0.56 -16.44 -16.74
N TYR A 71 1.22 -15.66 -15.87
CA TYR A 71 1.70 -14.32 -16.16
C TYR A 71 2.52 -14.24 -17.45
N TYR A 72 3.54 -15.08 -17.60
CA TYR A 72 4.41 -15.08 -18.78
C TYR A 72 3.74 -15.64 -20.04
N SER A 73 2.55 -16.17 -19.92
CA SER A 73 1.82 -16.77 -21.03
C SER A 73 0.82 -15.84 -21.70
N VAL A 74 0.64 -14.63 -21.15
CA VAL A 74 -0.16 -13.56 -21.76
C VAL A 74 0.77 -12.55 -22.43
N PRO A 75 0.27 -11.79 -23.45
CA PRO A 75 1.08 -10.75 -24.10
C PRO A 75 1.58 -9.69 -23.12
N LEU A 76 2.74 -9.10 -23.38
CA LEU A 76 3.34 -8.05 -22.54
C LEU A 76 2.37 -6.89 -22.27
N THR A 77 1.56 -6.49 -23.27
CA THR A 77 0.53 -5.45 -23.12
C THR A 77 -0.60 -5.82 -22.13
N ARG A 78 -0.62 -7.04 -21.64
CA ARG A 78 -1.56 -7.55 -20.63
C ARG A 78 -0.88 -7.86 -19.30
N GLN A 79 0.43 -7.70 -19.23
CA GLN A 79 1.19 -7.90 -18.01
C GLN A 79 1.29 -6.58 -17.26
N ALA A 80 1.20 -6.67 -15.94
CA ALA A 80 1.48 -5.59 -15.01
C ALA A 80 2.07 -6.15 -13.74
N SER A 81 2.81 -5.35 -13.00
CA SER A 81 3.38 -5.74 -11.72
C SER A 81 3.14 -4.69 -10.67
N VAL A 82 3.13 -5.09 -9.40
CA VAL A 82 2.97 -4.18 -8.28
C VAL A 82 4.00 -4.53 -7.20
N LEU A 83 4.63 -3.50 -6.63
CA LEU A 83 5.59 -3.63 -5.56
C LEU A 83 4.88 -3.53 -4.20
N LEU A 84 5.04 -4.56 -3.36
CA LEU A 84 4.76 -4.49 -1.93
C LEU A 84 6.08 -4.25 -1.22
N LEU A 85 6.36 -3.00 -0.87
CA LEU A 85 7.59 -2.63 -0.19
C LEU A 85 7.37 -2.60 1.31
N LEU A 86 7.95 -3.59 2.01
CA LEU A 86 7.92 -3.73 3.46
C LEU A 86 9.15 -3.05 4.07
N PHE A 87 9.01 -2.59 5.30
CA PHE A 87 10.12 -2.10 6.11
C PHE A 87 9.82 -2.32 7.59
N ALA A 88 10.86 -2.28 8.43
CA ALA A 88 10.70 -2.33 9.88
C ALA A 88 10.50 -0.93 10.46
N ASP A 89 9.55 -0.78 11.37
CA ASP A 89 9.41 0.43 12.17
C ASP A 89 10.41 0.45 13.35
N LYS A 90 10.34 1.50 14.18
CA LYS A 90 11.20 1.68 15.36
C LYS A 90 11.15 0.53 16.39
N ARG A 91 10.11 -0.32 16.32
CA ARG A 91 9.94 -1.49 17.19
C ARG A 91 10.37 -2.78 16.51
N GLY A 92 10.74 -2.71 15.26
CA GLY A 92 11.07 -3.86 14.44
C GLY A 92 9.84 -4.56 13.85
N ASP A 93 8.65 -3.92 13.92
CA ASP A 93 7.44 -4.47 13.34
C ASP A 93 7.30 -4.06 11.86
N LEU A 94 6.79 -4.99 11.03
CA LEU A 94 6.68 -4.74 9.61
C LEU A 94 5.55 -3.76 9.29
N ARG A 95 5.89 -2.78 8.45
CA ARG A 95 4.97 -1.86 7.80
C ARG A 95 5.07 -2.00 6.29
N VAL A 96 4.03 -1.59 5.58
CA VAL A 96 4.00 -1.54 4.11
C VAL A 96 3.83 -0.10 3.65
N ILE A 97 4.54 0.27 2.58
CA ILE A 97 4.37 1.57 1.90
C ILE A 97 3.20 1.47 0.94
N LEU A 98 2.29 2.44 1.00
CA LEU A 98 1.07 2.53 0.22
C LEU A 98 0.96 3.89 -0.47
N THR A 99 0.21 3.93 -1.56
CA THR A 99 -0.01 5.14 -2.36
C THR A 99 -1.49 5.42 -2.56
N ILE A 100 -1.85 6.70 -2.61
CA ILE A 100 -3.16 7.16 -3.07
C ILE A 100 -3.01 7.62 -4.51
N ARG A 101 -3.62 6.90 -5.45
CA ARG A 101 -3.49 7.17 -6.89
C ARG A 101 -4.23 8.43 -7.32
N ALA A 102 -3.58 9.22 -8.16
CA ALA A 102 -4.25 10.14 -9.06
C ALA A 102 -4.74 9.35 -10.29
N ASN A 103 -5.96 9.45 -10.63
CA ASN A 103 -6.87 8.69 -11.52
C ASN A 103 -6.39 8.08 -12.86
N THR A 104 -5.14 7.94 -13.20
CA THR A 104 -4.69 7.44 -14.51
C THR A 104 -3.79 6.22 -14.44
N LEU A 105 -4.27 5.11 -15.04
CA LEU A 105 -3.46 3.94 -15.35
C LEU A 105 -2.82 4.14 -16.72
N LYS A 106 -1.52 4.35 -16.77
CA LYS A 106 -0.74 4.18 -18.00
C LYS A 106 -0.36 2.70 -18.12
N SER A 107 -0.52 2.13 -19.30
CA SER A 107 0.05 0.82 -19.62
C SER A 107 1.56 0.96 -19.74
N SER A 108 2.31 0.08 -19.09
CA SER A 108 3.76 0.02 -19.26
C SER A 108 4.13 -0.31 -20.71
N ASP A 109 5.09 0.41 -21.28
CA ASP A 109 5.73 0.02 -22.51
C ASP A 109 6.44 -1.33 -22.32
N SER A 110 6.20 -2.25 -23.24
CA SER A 110 6.65 -3.62 -23.22
C SER A 110 8.18 -3.69 -23.33
N THR A 111 8.82 -3.92 -22.20
CA THR A 111 10.22 -4.31 -22.12
C THR A 111 10.32 -5.78 -21.72
N SER A 112 11.47 -6.40 -21.95
CA SER A 112 11.76 -7.78 -21.53
C SER A 112 12.09 -7.86 -20.02
N GLU A 113 11.54 -6.96 -19.23
CA GLU A 113 11.77 -6.87 -17.77
C GLU A 113 11.12 -8.04 -17.04
N THR A 114 11.74 -8.46 -15.95
CA THR A 114 11.11 -9.34 -14.97
C THR A 114 9.97 -8.61 -14.24
N PRO A 115 9.00 -9.31 -13.63
CA PRO A 115 7.94 -8.67 -12.85
C PRO A 115 8.48 -7.72 -11.77
N PHE A 116 9.58 -8.10 -11.12
CA PHE A 116 10.20 -7.27 -10.07
C PHE A 116 10.85 -6.00 -10.65
N GLU A 117 11.56 -6.10 -11.77
CA GLU A 117 12.12 -4.92 -12.45
C GLU A 117 11.03 -3.96 -12.91
N THR A 118 9.94 -4.49 -13.48
CA THR A 118 8.76 -3.70 -13.84
C THR A 118 8.17 -2.99 -12.60
N ALA A 119 7.95 -3.73 -11.50
CA ALA A 119 7.40 -3.16 -10.27
C ALA A 119 8.32 -2.08 -9.65
N ARG A 120 9.64 -2.25 -9.75
CA ARG A 120 10.64 -1.25 -9.31
C ARG A 120 10.63 -0.01 -10.18
N ARG A 121 10.52 -0.15 -11.50
CA ARG A 121 10.42 0.97 -12.44
C ARG A 121 9.14 1.77 -12.20
N GLU A 122 7.99 1.11 -12.08
CA GLU A 122 6.71 1.77 -11.75
C GLU A 122 6.81 2.54 -10.41
N ALA A 123 7.39 1.94 -9.37
CA ALA A 123 7.60 2.62 -8.08
C ALA A 123 8.54 3.83 -8.22
N HIS A 124 9.55 3.77 -9.12
CA HIS A 124 10.38 4.93 -9.42
C HIS A 124 9.58 6.05 -10.12
N GLU A 125 8.72 5.69 -11.05
CA GLU A 125 7.87 6.65 -11.78
C GLU A 125 6.81 7.27 -10.87
N GLU A 126 6.16 6.45 -10.03
CA GLU A 126 5.06 6.89 -9.15
C GLU A 126 5.53 7.70 -7.94
N ILE A 127 6.58 7.26 -7.27
CA ILE A 127 6.99 7.81 -5.95
C ILE A 127 8.48 8.18 -5.87
N GLY A 128 9.22 8.10 -6.97
CA GLY A 128 10.65 8.42 -6.96
C GLY A 128 11.52 7.41 -6.21
N LEU A 129 11.02 6.18 -5.98
CA LEU A 129 11.83 5.13 -5.37
C LEU A 129 13.08 4.88 -6.23
N PRO A 130 14.30 4.92 -5.67
CA PRO A 130 15.49 4.61 -6.45
C PRO A 130 15.38 3.23 -7.13
N ASN A 131 15.56 3.17 -8.45
CA ASN A 131 15.46 1.92 -9.21
C ASN A 131 16.76 1.11 -9.24
N ILE A 132 17.88 1.73 -8.84
CA ILE A 132 19.21 1.13 -8.76
C ILE A 132 19.65 1.16 -7.29
N ASP A 133 20.15 0.04 -6.78
CA ASP A 133 20.54 -0.08 -5.36
C ASP A 133 21.64 0.91 -4.95
N GLN A 134 22.55 1.24 -5.86
CA GLN A 134 23.59 2.24 -5.62
C GLN A 134 23.08 3.68 -5.43
N SER A 135 21.80 3.93 -5.77
CA SER A 135 21.16 5.24 -5.62
C SER A 135 20.46 5.41 -4.27
N PHE A 136 20.42 4.35 -3.45
CA PHE A 136 19.87 4.47 -2.10
C PHE A 136 20.87 5.17 -1.18
N PRO A 137 20.40 6.11 -0.34
CA PRO A 137 21.24 6.60 0.72
C PRO A 137 21.51 5.49 1.74
N PRO A 138 22.76 5.31 2.20
CA PRO A 138 23.04 4.33 3.25
C PRO A 138 22.19 4.60 4.51
N PRO A 139 21.78 3.59 5.25
CA PRO A 139 22.01 2.14 5.07
C PRO A 139 20.96 1.44 4.21
N PHE A 140 20.10 2.21 3.51
CA PHE A 140 18.95 1.64 2.81
C PHE A 140 19.36 0.80 1.59
N ARG A 141 18.71 -0.33 1.43
CA ARG A 141 18.75 -1.20 0.25
C ARG A 141 17.48 -1.99 0.12
N VAL A 142 17.11 -2.41 -1.08
CA VAL A 142 15.90 -3.21 -1.33
C VAL A 142 16.28 -4.64 -1.68
N GLU A 143 15.70 -5.59 -0.95
CA GLU A 143 15.81 -7.02 -1.20
C GLU A 143 14.51 -7.54 -1.78
N HIS A 144 14.57 -8.21 -2.93
CA HIS A 144 13.43 -8.96 -3.46
C HIS A 144 13.24 -10.24 -2.65
N LEU A 145 12.07 -10.44 -2.06
CA LEU A 145 11.78 -11.62 -1.24
C LEU A 145 11.10 -12.72 -2.05
N CYS A 146 9.97 -12.41 -2.68
CA CYS A 146 9.20 -13.36 -3.48
C CYS A 146 8.23 -12.66 -4.43
N GLU A 147 7.63 -13.46 -5.32
CA GLU A 147 6.46 -13.09 -6.10
C GLU A 147 5.24 -13.87 -5.60
N LEU A 148 4.06 -13.25 -5.62
CA LEU A 148 2.81 -13.93 -5.30
C LEU A 148 2.07 -14.37 -6.57
N PRO A 149 1.04 -15.25 -6.48
CA PRO A 149 0.21 -15.60 -7.62
C PRO A 149 -0.40 -14.37 -8.29
N ALA A 150 -0.52 -14.42 -9.62
CA ALA A 150 -1.04 -13.32 -10.40
C ALA A 150 -2.53 -13.09 -10.12
N ASN A 151 -2.93 -11.83 -10.15
CA ASN A 151 -4.30 -11.38 -9.98
C ASN A 151 -4.86 -10.86 -11.30
N LEU A 152 -6.16 -11.04 -11.53
CA LEU A 152 -6.86 -10.55 -12.70
C LEU A 152 -7.53 -9.20 -12.41
N ALA A 153 -7.06 -8.15 -13.06
CA ALA A 153 -7.70 -6.84 -12.98
C ALA A 153 -8.95 -6.78 -13.87
N ARG A 154 -9.92 -5.92 -13.49
CA ARG A 154 -11.12 -5.64 -14.31
C ARG A 154 -10.76 -5.06 -15.68
N THR A 155 -9.59 -4.49 -15.84
CA THR A 155 -9.03 -3.98 -17.08
C THR A 155 -8.43 -5.06 -17.98
N GLU A 156 -8.54 -6.33 -17.60
CA GLU A 156 -7.91 -7.48 -18.27
C GLU A 156 -6.38 -7.46 -18.23
N LEU A 157 -5.81 -6.81 -17.24
CA LEU A 157 -4.40 -6.93 -16.92
C LEU A 157 -4.19 -8.11 -15.95
N VAL A 158 -3.14 -8.85 -16.19
CA VAL A 158 -2.64 -9.89 -15.29
C VAL A 158 -1.56 -9.25 -14.44
N VAL A 159 -1.84 -9.05 -13.15
CA VAL A 159 -1.01 -8.30 -12.22
C VAL A 159 -0.21 -9.25 -11.34
N ARG A 160 1.12 -9.17 -11.40
CA ARG A 160 2.04 -9.98 -10.59
C ARG A 160 2.50 -9.17 -9.37
N PRO A 161 2.12 -9.54 -8.13
CA PRO A 161 2.64 -8.88 -6.95
C PRO A 161 4.06 -9.35 -6.64
N CYS A 162 4.97 -8.40 -6.39
CA CYS A 162 6.34 -8.63 -5.97
C CYS A 162 6.54 -8.07 -4.57
N VAL A 163 6.98 -8.91 -3.64
CA VAL A 163 7.22 -8.52 -2.25
C VAL A 163 8.70 -8.25 -2.05
N ALA A 164 9.02 -7.11 -1.46
CA ALA A 164 10.39 -6.70 -1.19
C ALA A 164 10.53 -6.09 0.22
N LEU A 165 11.73 -6.17 0.78
CA LEU A 165 12.11 -5.57 2.05
C LEU A 165 13.04 -4.38 1.81
N LEU A 166 12.68 -3.22 2.32
CA LEU A 166 13.57 -2.09 2.48
C LEU A 166 14.34 -2.29 3.78
N HIS A 167 15.61 -2.66 3.66
CA HIS A 167 16.51 -2.73 4.80
C HIS A 167 16.87 -1.31 5.25
N SER A 168 16.93 -1.12 6.55
CA SER A 168 17.25 0.15 7.22
C SER A 168 18.45 0.02 8.18
N TYR A 169 19.11 -1.13 8.14
CA TYR A 169 20.27 -1.45 8.95
C TYR A 169 21.33 -2.14 8.08
N ASP A 170 22.59 -1.73 8.23
CA ASP A 170 23.75 -2.34 7.59
C ASP A 170 24.57 -3.10 8.63
N GLU A 171 24.61 -4.42 8.52
CA GLU A 171 25.32 -5.31 9.46
C GLU A 171 26.86 -5.12 9.43
N VAL A 172 27.39 -4.61 8.31
CA VAL A 172 28.84 -4.44 8.12
C VAL A 172 29.33 -3.14 8.76
N THR A 173 28.59 -2.05 8.53
CA THR A 173 28.96 -0.72 9.05
C THR A 173 28.35 -0.44 10.43
N GLY A 174 27.27 -1.16 10.79
CA GLY A 174 26.48 -0.89 11.98
C GLY A 174 25.64 0.39 11.87
N GLU A 175 25.55 0.97 10.67
CA GLU A 175 24.69 2.14 10.41
C GLU A 175 23.22 1.71 10.39
N ASP A 176 22.38 2.54 11.00
CA ASP A 176 20.93 2.38 11.00
C ASP A 176 20.23 3.72 10.72
N ALA A 177 19.03 3.66 10.15
CA ALA A 177 18.21 4.83 9.92
C ALA A 177 16.73 4.45 9.96
N ASP A 178 15.90 5.33 10.51
CA ASP A 178 14.45 5.17 10.49
C ASP A 178 13.90 5.47 9.09
N PRO A 179 13.26 4.51 8.41
CA PRO A 179 12.69 4.74 7.09
C PRO A 179 11.64 5.86 7.06
N GLU A 180 10.84 6.02 8.10
CA GLU A 180 9.82 7.07 8.16
C GLU A 180 10.42 8.46 8.34
N GLU A 181 11.56 8.58 9.01
CA GLU A 181 12.23 9.87 9.22
C GLU A 181 13.27 10.20 8.14
N ALA A 182 14.01 9.20 7.66
CA ALA A 182 15.15 9.42 6.80
C ALA A 182 14.90 9.10 5.33
N PHE A 183 14.01 8.15 5.00
CA PHE A 183 13.77 7.70 3.63
C PHE A 183 12.45 8.25 3.05
N MET A 184 11.32 8.07 3.76
CA MET A 184 10.00 8.51 3.28
C MET A 184 9.95 10.00 2.86
N PRO A 185 10.58 10.94 3.58
CA PRO A 185 10.60 12.35 3.16
C PRO A 185 11.37 12.63 1.88
N GLN A 186 12.22 11.70 1.43
CA GLN A 186 12.98 11.82 0.19
C GLN A 186 12.21 11.33 -1.04
N LEU A 187 11.14 10.56 -0.84
CA LEU A 187 10.26 10.13 -1.92
C LEU A 187 9.60 11.35 -2.57
N ASP A 188 9.35 11.25 -3.86
CA ASP A 188 8.68 12.28 -4.64
C ASP A 188 7.43 11.67 -5.27
N ALA A 189 6.28 12.02 -4.75
CA ALA A 189 4.98 11.56 -5.24
C ALA A 189 4.68 12.17 -6.61
N LYS A 190 5.26 11.61 -7.69
CA LYS A 190 5.21 12.17 -9.05
C LYS A 190 3.86 11.92 -9.73
N GLU A 191 3.28 10.74 -9.53
CA GLU A 191 2.04 10.30 -10.19
C GLU A 191 0.93 9.92 -9.19
N VAL A 192 1.16 10.10 -7.89
CA VAL A 192 0.21 9.77 -6.82
C VAL A 192 -0.15 11.00 -6.00
N ALA A 193 -1.30 10.99 -5.32
CA ALA A 193 -1.74 12.08 -4.48
C ALA A 193 -1.03 12.09 -3.11
N ALA A 194 -0.73 10.92 -2.57
CA ALA A 194 0.01 10.77 -1.33
C ALA A 194 0.69 9.41 -1.24
N VAL A 195 1.77 9.35 -0.44
CA VAL A 195 2.45 8.13 0.00
C VAL A 195 2.32 8.04 1.52
N PHE A 196 1.89 6.92 2.04
CA PHE A 196 1.67 6.68 3.47
C PHE A 196 2.05 5.24 3.83
N THR A 197 1.99 4.89 5.12
CA THR A 197 2.36 3.55 5.59
C THR A 197 1.25 2.93 6.44
N ALA A 198 1.23 1.59 6.49
CA ALA A 198 0.30 0.84 7.34
C ALA A 198 1.01 -0.33 8.02
N PRO A 199 0.59 -0.76 9.23
CA PRO A 199 1.09 -1.98 9.87
C PRO A 199 0.74 -3.18 9.02
N PHE A 200 1.75 -3.99 8.66
CA PHE A 200 1.52 -5.08 7.71
C PHE A 200 0.72 -6.24 8.31
N HIS A 201 0.96 -6.57 9.59
CA HIS A 201 0.20 -7.63 10.27
C HIS A 201 -1.29 -7.30 10.41
N ASN A 202 -1.61 -6.02 10.51
CA ASN A 202 -2.99 -5.57 10.71
C ASN A 202 -3.93 -5.93 9.54
N PHE A 203 -3.40 -6.25 8.35
CA PHE A 203 -4.21 -6.76 7.23
C PHE A 203 -4.77 -8.18 7.45
N LEU A 204 -4.48 -8.81 8.60
CA LEU A 204 -5.11 -10.04 9.05
C LEU A 204 -6.13 -9.82 10.20
N LYS A 205 -6.27 -8.59 10.70
CA LYS A 205 -7.05 -8.27 11.91
C LYS A 205 -8.38 -7.59 11.58
N MET A 206 -9.36 -7.78 12.47
CA MET A 206 -10.66 -7.10 12.41
C MET A 206 -10.60 -5.68 12.98
N HIS A 207 -9.64 -5.41 13.86
CA HIS A 207 -9.50 -4.17 14.60
C HIS A 207 -8.08 -3.63 14.49
N ASP A 208 -7.87 -2.34 14.79
CA ASP A 208 -6.53 -1.81 14.93
C ASP A 208 -5.77 -2.56 16.02
N GLU A 209 -4.58 -3.05 15.71
CA GLU A 209 -3.69 -3.58 16.73
C GLU A 209 -3.16 -2.41 17.59
N PRO A 210 -3.18 -2.55 18.94
CA PRO A 210 -2.69 -1.53 19.83
C PRO A 210 -1.21 -1.22 19.53
N ARG A 211 -0.90 0.01 19.20
CA ARG A 211 0.47 0.47 19.06
C ARG A 211 0.95 0.99 20.41
N GLY A 212 1.82 0.23 21.03
CA GLY A 212 2.15 0.24 22.41
C GLY A 212 3.04 1.33 22.94
N GLU A 213 2.78 2.61 22.77
CA GLU A 213 3.11 3.54 23.86
C GLU A 213 1.80 3.86 24.58
N GLU A 214 1.75 3.69 25.90
CA GLU A 214 0.61 4.08 26.71
C GLU A 214 0.29 5.54 26.43
N GLY A 215 -0.79 5.79 25.67
CA GLY A 215 -1.27 7.13 25.36
C GLY A 215 -1.40 7.52 23.89
N GLU A 216 -0.90 6.75 22.92
CA GLU A 216 -1.15 7.03 21.51
C GLU A 216 -2.58 6.59 21.13
N GLN A 217 -3.51 7.53 21.15
CA GLN A 217 -4.86 7.29 20.65
C GLN A 217 -4.83 7.36 19.12
N LEU A 218 -5.19 6.25 18.48
CA LEU A 218 -5.47 6.24 17.05
C LEU A 218 -6.75 7.05 16.76
N PRO A 219 -6.80 7.78 15.63
CA PRO A 219 -8.02 8.46 15.22
C PRO A 219 -9.17 7.46 15.01
N GLY A 220 -10.35 7.78 15.50
CA GLY A 220 -11.53 6.94 15.43
C GLY A 220 -11.52 5.76 16.41
N SER A 221 -12.42 4.80 16.19
CA SER A 221 -12.51 3.58 17.00
C SER A 221 -11.62 2.47 16.41
N PRO A 222 -11.03 1.57 17.23
CA PRO A 222 -10.33 0.39 16.73
C PRO A 222 -11.19 -0.48 15.79
N GLU A 223 -12.49 -0.52 15.97
CA GLU A 223 -13.46 -1.24 15.12
C GLU A 223 -13.58 -0.62 13.73
N ASP A 224 -13.16 0.62 13.54
CA ASP A 224 -13.21 1.30 12.24
C ASP A 224 -12.11 0.81 11.27
N TRP A 225 -11.25 -0.12 11.67
CA TRP A 225 -10.15 -0.61 10.84
C TRP A 225 -10.62 -1.39 9.61
N TYR A 226 -11.59 -2.29 9.76
CA TYR A 226 -11.96 -3.24 8.73
C TYR A 226 -13.45 -3.30 8.45
N GLU A 227 -13.78 -3.28 7.18
CA GLU A 227 -15.11 -3.59 6.66
C GLU A 227 -14.99 -4.57 5.50
N GLY A 228 -15.83 -5.58 5.47
CA GLY A 228 -15.82 -6.56 4.40
C GLY A 228 -17.21 -6.92 3.92
N SER A 229 -17.33 -7.15 2.59
CA SER A 229 -18.58 -7.57 1.98
C SER A 229 -18.36 -8.62 0.91
N TRP A 230 -19.35 -9.51 0.72
CA TRP A 230 -19.34 -10.42 -0.40
C TRP A 230 -19.98 -9.75 -1.61
N THR A 231 -19.27 -9.77 -2.72
CA THR A 231 -19.74 -9.25 -4.01
C THR A 231 -19.72 -10.34 -5.05
N ASN A 232 -20.78 -10.45 -5.82
CA ASN A 232 -20.78 -11.31 -7.00
C ASN A 232 -20.10 -10.57 -8.16
N TRP A 233 -18.95 -11.08 -8.58
CA TRP A 233 -18.27 -10.58 -9.76
C TRP A 233 -18.25 -11.67 -10.83
N ASN A 234 -19.09 -11.47 -11.83
CA ASN A 234 -19.19 -12.37 -12.97
C ASN A 234 -19.33 -13.86 -12.57
N THR A 235 -20.35 -14.16 -11.74
CA THR A 235 -20.67 -15.51 -11.23
C THR A 235 -19.77 -16.07 -10.13
N THR A 236 -18.71 -15.38 -9.80
CA THR A 236 -17.84 -15.78 -8.69
C THR A 236 -18.04 -14.85 -7.50
N TRP A 237 -18.25 -15.44 -6.32
CA TRP A 237 -18.33 -14.67 -5.09
C TRP A 237 -16.93 -14.23 -4.67
N TRP A 238 -16.80 -12.93 -4.43
CA TRP A 238 -15.57 -12.30 -4.02
C TRP A 238 -15.75 -11.61 -2.71
N ARG A 239 -14.81 -11.84 -1.81
CA ARG A 239 -14.70 -11.03 -0.60
C ARG A 239 -13.99 -9.73 -0.94
N MET A 240 -14.73 -8.64 -0.80
CA MET A 240 -14.21 -7.28 -0.92
C MET A 240 -13.76 -6.84 0.47
N HIS A 241 -12.49 -6.47 0.57
CA HIS A 241 -11.88 -5.95 1.80
C HIS A 241 -11.74 -4.44 1.70
N HIS A 242 -12.05 -3.75 2.79
CA HIS A 242 -11.83 -2.33 2.98
C HIS A 242 -11.11 -2.15 4.32
N PHE A 243 -9.90 -1.61 4.26
CA PHE A 243 -9.14 -1.25 5.44
C PHE A 243 -9.06 0.26 5.53
N PHE A 244 -9.29 0.80 6.72
CA PHE A 244 -9.25 2.23 6.98
C PHE A 244 -8.04 2.51 7.86
N VAL A 245 -6.93 2.88 7.21
CA VAL A 245 -5.63 3.09 7.83
C VAL A 245 -5.63 4.43 8.57
N PRO A 246 -5.41 4.46 9.90
CA PRO A 246 -5.36 5.70 10.66
C PRO A 246 -4.27 6.65 10.15
N ILE A 247 -4.61 7.93 10.00
CA ILE A 247 -3.65 9.00 9.72
C ILE A 247 -3.05 9.42 11.05
N THR A 248 -1.89 8.85 11.37
CA THR A 248 -1.16 9.09 12.62
C THR A 248 -0.02 10.09 12.39
N ASN A 249 0.89 10.20 13.35
CA ASN A 249 2.13 11.02 13.23
C ASN A 249 3.13 10.44 12.22
N GLN A 250 2.74 9.48 11.40
CA GLN A 250 3.58 8.97 10.31
C GLN A 250 3.85 10.06 9.27
N THR A 251 4.98 9.95 8.59
CA THR A 251 5.28 10.84 7.48
C THR A 251 4.40 10.49 6.27
N VAL A 252 3.54 11.43 5.88
CA VAL A 252 2.78 11.36 4.63
C VAL A 252 3.45 12.28 3.61
N THR A 253 3.93 11.69 2.51
CA THR A 253 4.61 12.44 1.45
C THR A 253 3.59 12.82 0.38
N LYS A 254 3.44 14.12 0.13
CA LYS A 254 2.62 14.70 -0.94
C LYS A 254 3.52 15.18 -2.11
N PRO A 255 3.00 15.32 -3.34
CA PRO A 255 3.78 15.74 -4.49
C PRO A 255 4.49 17.08 -4.28
N ARG A 256 5.75 17.16 -4.68
CA ARG A 256 6.53 18.42 -4.70
C ARG A 256 6.20 19.28 -5.90
N ARG A 257 5.89 18.64 -7.05
CA ARG A 257 5.46 19.29 -8.28
C ARG A 257 4.16 18.66 -8.72
N LYS A 258 3.15 19.49 -8.96
CA LYS A 258 1.81 19.03 -9.29
C LYS A 258 1.62 19.04 -10.81
N SER A 259 1.09 17.95 -11.36
CA SER A 259 0.49 17.96 -12.69
C SER A 259 -0.98 18.38 -12.57
N GLN A 260 -1.59 18.81 -13.69
CA GLN A 260 -3.00 19.21 -13.69
C GLN A 260 -3.93 18.07 -13.26
N GLU A 261 -3.55 16.81 -13.51
CA GLU A 261 -4.30 15.61 -13.10
C GLU A 261 -4.12 15.33 -11.60
N GLN A 262 -2.91 15.55 -11.07
CA GLN A 262 -2.63 15.43 -9.64
C GLN A 262 -3.32 16.53 -8.84
N ASP A 263 -3.40 17.75 -9.35
CA ASP A 263 -4.04 18.87 -8.65
C ASP A 263 -5.49 18.56 -8.28
N ALA A 264 -6.25 17.91 -9.16
CA ALA A 264 -7.64 17.54 -8.87
C ALA A 264 -7.72 16.46 -7.77
N ALA A 265 -6.86 15.44 -7.80
CA ALA A 265 -6.84 14.37 -6.80
C ALA A 265 -6.36 14.86 -5.43
N ILE A 266 -5.36 15.75 -5.42
CA ILE A 266 -4.85 16.37 -4.19
C ILE A 266 -5.88 17.31 -3.60
N ALA A 267 -6.51 18.17 -4.43
CA ALA A 267 -7.56 19.07 -3.98
C ALA A 267 -8.73 18.30 -3.37
N GLN A 268 -9.13 17.19 -3.99
CA GLN A 268 -10.17 16.32 -3.43
C GLN A 268 -9.75 15.71 -2.10
N LEU A 269 -8.50 15.21 -1.99
CA LEU A 269 -7.98 14.65 -0.75
C LEU A 269 -7.91 15.70 0.37
N GLU A 270 -7.43 16.92 0.06
CA GLU A 270 -7.37 18.03 1.00
C GLU A 270 -8.76 18.52 1.41
N GLU A 271 -9.73 18.53 0.49
CA GLU A 271 -11.12 18.84 0.78
C GLU A 271 -11.72 17.78 1.71
N ASP A 272 -11.48 16.50 1.46
CA ASP A 272 -11.94 15.40 2.31
C ASP A 272 -11.30 15.45 3.70
N GLU A 273 -9.99 15.74 3.79
CA GLU A 273 -9.28 15.92 5.06
C GLU A 273 -9.88 17.09 5.88
N ILE A 274 -10.23 18.22 5.24
CA ILE A 274 -10.71 19.42 5.93
C ILE A 274 -12.23 19.35 6.19
N SER A 275 -13.02 18.98 5.17
CA SER A 275 -14.48 19.08 5.24
C SER A 275 -15.13 17.91 5.96
N MET A 276 -14.58 16.71 5.81
CA MET A 276 -15.10 15.49 6.41
C MET A 276 -14.32 15.05 7.66
N GLY A 277 -13.21 15.77 7.99
CA GLY A 277 -12.32 15.37 9.08
C GLY A 277 -11.77 13.95 8.80
N LEU A 278 -11.21 13.75 7.60
CA LEU A 278 -10.68 12.46 7.20
C LEU A 278 -9.57 12.03 8.16
N GLU A 279 -9.87 11.04 8.97
CA GLU A 279 -8.95 10.51 9.97
C GLU A 279 -8.26 9.21 9.51
N ARG A 280 -8.75 8.62 8.40
CA ARG A 280 -8.30 7.32 7.91
C ARG A 280 -8.25 7.27 6.38
N TYR A 281 -7.18 6.69 5.84
CA TYR A 281 -7.08 6.39 4.41
C TYR A 281 -7.66 5.02 4.09
N ARG A 282 -8.48 4.95 3.06
CA ARG A 282 -9.12 3.70 2.65
C ARG A 282 -8.27 2.89 1.69
N VAL A 283 -7.91 1.67 2.07
CA VAL A 283 -7.27 0.66 1.22
C VAL A 283 -8.30 -0.40 0.83
N PHE A 284 -8.52 -0.62 -0.46
CA PHE A 284 -9.59 -1.49 -0.93
C PHE A 284 -9.28 -2.18 -2.26
N GLY A 285 -10.20 -3.03 -2.74
CA GLY A 285 -10.14 -3.67 -4.04
C GLY A 285 -8.99 -4.67 -4.16
N MET A 286 -8.31 -4.68 -5.31
CA MET A 286 -7.22 -5.63 -5.57
C MET A 286 -6.02 -5.39 -4.64
N THR A 287 -5.71 -4.14 -4.30
CA THR A 287 -4.64 -3.80 -3.36
C THR A 287 -4.89 -4.44 -1.99
N ALA A 288 -6.09 -4.27 -1.43
CA ALA A 288 -6.45 -4.87 -0.14
C ALA A 288 -6.35 -6.41 -0.18
N ARG A 289 -6.82 -7.04 -1.26
CA ARG A 289 -6.72 -8.49 -1.44
C ARG A 289 -5.27 -8.96 -1.49
N ILE A 290 -4.43 -8.30 -2.28
CA ILE A 290 -3.00 -8.64 -2.39
C ILE A 290 -2.31 -8.50 -1.03
N LEU A 291 -2.65 -7.47 -0.24
CA LEU A 291 -2.09 -7.29 1.10
C LEU A 291 -2.52 -8.40 2.07
N VAL A 292 -3.79 -8.83 2.02
CA VAL A 292 -4.27 -9.98 2.81
C VAL A 292 -3.52 -11.25 2.41
N ASP A 293 -3.41 -11.54 1.11
CA ASP A 293 -2.70 -12.71 0.61
C ASP A 293 -1.22 -12.68 1.02
N ALA A 294 -0.55 -11.54 0.89
CA ALA A 294 0.84 -11.36 1.28
C ALA A 294 1.04 -11.55 2.80
N ALA A 295 0.16 -10.98 3.62
CA ALA A 295 0.22 -11.10 5.07
C ALA A 295 -0.04 -12.54 5.53
N ARG A 296 -0.95 -13.28 4.89
CA ARG A 296 -1.17 -14.70 5.16
C ARG A 296 0.08 -15.53 4.91
N VAL A 297 0.79 -15.28 3.80
CA VAL A 297 2.07 -15.95 3.51
C VAL A 297 3.11 -15.59 4.57
N ALA A 298 3.25 -14.29 4.87
CA ALA A 298 4.26 -13.78 5.78
C ALA A 298 4.10 -14.31 7.21
N TYR A 299 2.90 -14.20 7.75
CA TYR A 299 2.66 -14.59 9.15
C TYR A 299 2.25 -16.05 9.33
N GLY A 300 1.82 -16.72 8.25
CA GLY A 300 1.33 -18.10 8.31
C GLY A 300 0.05 -18.21 9.12
N GLU A 301 -0.77 -17.17 9.12
CA GLU A 301 -2.01 -17.05 9.84
C GLU A 301 -3.17 -16.81 8.87
N ASP A 302 -4.36 -17.31 9.20
CA ASP A 302 -5.57 -16.93 8.49
C ASP A 302 -6.11 -15.61 9.06
N PRO A 303 -6.76 -14.77 8.21
CA PRO A 303 -7.40 -13.55 8.68
C PRO A 303 -8.50 -13.82 9.72
N GLU A 304 -8.69 -12.89 10.65
CA GLU A 304 -9.79 -12.92 11.63
C GLU A 304 -11.18 -12.72 11.00
N PHE A 305 -11.22 -12.39 9.71
CA PHE A 305 -12.44 -12.16 8.94
C PHE A 305 -12.57 -13.16 7.78
N GLU A 306 -13.75 -13.22 7.20
CA GLU A 306 -13.98 -14.03 6.01
C GLU A 306 -13.13 -13.55 4.83
N HIS A 307 -12.51 -14.47 4.12
CA HIS A 307 -11.63 -14.18 2.99
C HIS A 307 -11.79 -15.19 1.86
N ASN A 308 -11.21 -14.90 0.70
CA ASN A 308 -11.16 -15.84 -0.40
C ASN A 308 -10.20 -16.99 -0.05
N SER A 309 -10.62 -18.23 -0.32
CA SER A 309 -9.84 -19.44 0.03
C SER A 309 -8.57 -19.62 -0.81
N HIS A 310 -8.50 -18.99 -2.00
CA HIS A 310 -7.40 -19.13 -2.95
C HIS A 310 -6.56 -17.85 -3.00
N PHE A 311 -5.28 -18.01 -3.32
CA PHE A 311 -4.36 -16.91 -3.59
C PHE A 311 -4.39 -16.54 -5.07
N GLY A 312 -4.49 -15.25 -5.40
CA GLY A 312 -4.51 -14.78 -6.78
C GLY A 312 -5.61 -15.38 -7.65
N ASP A 313 -5.44 -15.35 -8.98
CA ASP A 313 -6.44 -15.75 -9.98
C ASP A 313 -5.88 -16.67 -11.06
N GLU A 314 -4.81 -17.41 -10.78
CA GLU A 314 -4.06 -18.20 -11.78
C GLU A 314 -4.95 -19.16 -12.57
N ASP A 315 -5.88 -19.84 -11.88
CA ASP A 315 -6.80 -20.78 -12.54
C ASP A 315 -7.75 -20.05 -13.50
N MET A 316 -8.36 -18.93 -13.06
CA MET A 316 -9.24 -18.15 -13.91
C MET A 316 -8.50 -17.53 -15.11
N ILE A 317 -7.29 -17.02 -14.89
CA ILE A 317 -6.42 -16.50 -15.98
C ILE A 317 -6.14 -17.61 -16.99
N GLY A 318 -5.79 -18.81 -16.53
CA GLY A 318 -5.55 -19.97 -17.40
C GLY A 318 -6.79 -20.34 -18.21
N ARG A 319 -7.98 -20.35 -17.61
CA ARG A 319 -9.27 -20.64 -18.29
C ARG A 319 -9.62 -19.58 -19.33
N LEU A 320 -9.51 -18.31 -19.00
CA LEU A 320 -9.75 -17.20 -19.93
C LEU A 320 -8.78 -17.24 -21.12
N LYS A 321 -7.51 -17.57 -20.88
CA LYS A 321 -6.53 -17.78 -21.94
C LYS A 321 -6.96 -18.89 -22.90
N ARG A 322 -7.44 -20.04 -22.39
CA ARG A 322 -7.96 -21.14 -23.22
C ARG A 322 -9.17 -20.74 -24.05
N LEU A 323 -9.95 -19.77 -23.60
CA LEU A 323 -11.04 -19.14 -24.35
C LEU A 323 -10.58 -18.13 -25.40
N GLY A 324 -9.26 -17.96 -25.59
CA GLY A 324 -8.69 -16.99 -26.56
C GLY A 324 -8.74 -15.55 -26.07
N ARG A 325 -8.92 -15.32 -24.74
CA ARG A 325 -8.81 -13.97 -24.16
C ARG A 325 -7.34 -13.52 -24.07
N PHE A 326 -7.11 -12.31 -23.67
CA PHE A 326 -5.78 -11.68 -23.58
C PHE A 326 -5.07 -11.54 -24.92
N SER A 327 -5.77 -11.12 -25.98
CA SER A 327 -5.12 -10.67 -27.22
C SER A 327 -4.21 -9.45 -26.93
N SER A 328 -3.14 -9.29 -27.72
CA SER A 328 -2.21 -8.15 -27.58
C SER A 328 -2.89 -6.81 -27.79
N VAL A 329 -3.96 -6.78 -28.61
CA VAL A 329 -4.79 -5.60 -28.81
C VAL A 329 -6.09 -5.79 -28.02
N LYS A 330 -6.39 -4.83 -27.15
CA LYS A 330 -7.66 -4.83 -26.40
C LYS A 330 -8.77 -4.42 -27.35
N ASN A 331 -9.80 -5.27 -27.45
CA ASN A 331 -11.03 -4.90 -28.15
C ASN A 331 -11.99 -4.24 -27.15
N PRO A 332 -12.27 -2.93 -27.26
CA PRO A 332 -13.19 -2.23 -26.38
C PRO A 332 -14.62 -2.77 -26.43
N ASP A 333 -15.01 -3.38 -27.57
CA ASP A 333 -16.36 -3.89 -27.81
C ASP A 333 -16.56 -5.33 -27.29
N ASP A 334 -15.50 -5.95 -26.75
CA ASP A 334 -15.54 -7.31 -26.21
C ASP A 334 -14.98 -7.36 -24.77
N PRO A 335 -15.66 -6.74 -23.81
CA PRO A 335 -15.25 -6.74 -22.41
C PRO A 335 -15.39 -8.12 -21.76
N LEU A 336 -14.75 -8.32 -20.61
CA LEU A 336 -14.96 -9.49 -19.75
C LEU A 336 -16.35 -9.42 -19.14
N THR A 337 -17.32 -10.07 -19.83
CA THR A 337 -18.71 -10.15 -19.36
C THR A 337 -18.94 -11.37 -18.47
N GLN A 338 -20.07 -11.39 -17.77
CA GLN A 338 -20.51 -12.55 -16.99
C GLN A 338 -20.53 -13.84 -17.82
N GLU A 339 -21.01 -13.79 -19.07
CA GLU A 339 -21.05 -14.95 -19.96
C GLU A 339 -19.65 -15.54 -20.27
N VAL A 340 -18.63 -14.66 -20.38
CA VAL A 340 -17.25 -15.09 -20.58
C VAL A 340 -16.74 -15.85 -19.36
N PHE A 341 -17.00 -15.36 -18.15
CA PHE A 341 -16.65 -16.05 -16.92
C PHE A 341 -17.42 -17.37 -16.72
N GLU A 342 -18.71 -17.41 -17.08
CA GLU A 342 -19.49 -18.66 -17.07
C GLU A 342 -18.94 -19.71 -18.03
N LYS A 343 -18.50 -19.29 -19.22
CA LYS A 343 -17.83 -20.19 -20.18
C LYS A 343 -16.48 -20.64 -19.61
N ALA A 344 -15.71 -19.73 -19.02
CA ALA A 344 -14.42 -20.06 -18.41
C ALA A 344 -14.59 -21.04 -17.25
N SER A 345 -15.58 -20.85 -16.38
CA SER A 345 -15.82 -21.73 -15.23
C SER A 345 -16.17 -23.17 -15.60
N LYS A 346 -16.68 -23.41 -16.81
CA LYS A 346 -17.00 -24.74 -17.33
C LYS A 346 -15.79 -25.47 -17.93
N LEU A 347 -14.67 -24.77 -18.10
CA LEU A 347 -13.42 -25.41 -18.57
C LEU A 347 -12.72 -26.07 -17.38
N SER A 348 -12.44 -27.35 -17.52
CA SER A 348 -11.63 -28.13 -16.57
C SER A 348 -10.13 -27.82 -16.73
#